data_b99c911ea0ac380c2a4a746b5ff1aaa5
#
_entry.id   b99c911ea0ac380c2a4a746b5ff1aaa5
#
_cell.length_a   1.000
_cell.length_b   1.000
_cell.length_c   1.000
_cell.angle_alpha   90.00
_cell.angle_beta   90.00
_cell.angle_gamma   90.00
#
_symmetry.space_group_name_H-M   'P 1'
#
loop_
_entity.id
_entity.type
_entity.pdbx_description
1 polymer ?
#
loop_
_entity_poly.entity_id
_entity_poly.type
_entity_poly.pdbx_seq_one_letter_code
_entity_poly.pdbx_strand_id
1 'polypeptide(L)'
;MRCTFKTVFYVNGSKERNGIVPIMGRVTINGTIAQFSCKQSVTKAIWDAKGNRATGKSKEAKEVNFALDNIKAQITKHYQRLSDREAFVTAEMVRNAYQGIGTEYETLLRAFDKENAAFAKRVGKDRAKNTYRKYLTVRKYVADFIKYQYKRSDMSMNELTEEFIRDYCLYLKNVVGLAQSSIWIYSIPLKHIVTAAHYNGKIPRNPFAMYHVDPDHKEREFLTLDELTVMTEIKLEDPNMAFARDLFIFGCWTGISFIDIKNLTEDNISMINGAPWIVSKRQKTGVPFQIKLMDIPMQIIERYKAFRKGSHLFNIGNLDSINKRIKKVAAMCGIKKRVSFHVSRHSWAVLALEYGMPIESVSKILGHTNITTTQIYAKVTSTKLDHDISVFESRIKGHLPAMGGMA
;
A
#
# COMPACT_ATOMS: atom_id res chain seq x y z
N MET A 1 -28.56 -37.68 -3.99
CA MET A 1 -29.73 -37.09 -4.68
C MET A 1 -29.37 -36.72 -6.09
N ARG A 2 -30.17 -37.12 -7.10
CA ARG A 2 -29.95 -36.65 -8.48
C ARG A 2 -30.29 -35.15 -8.54
N CYS A 3 -29.32 -34.33 -8.85
CA CYS A 3 -29.52 -32.91 -9.07
C CYS A 3 -30.34 -32.71 -10.36
N THR A 4 -31.54 -32.12 -10.26
CA THR A 4 -32.39 -31.87 -11.42
C THR A 4 -32.18 -30.43 -11.89
N PHE A 5 -31.67 -30.30 -13.13
CA PHE A 5 -31.57 -28.99 -13.81
C PHE A 5 -32.30 -29.08 -15.15
N LYS A 6 -33.30 -28.22 -15.37
CA LYS A 6 -34.07 -28.15 -16.61
C LYS A 6 -34.39 -26.71 -16.99
N THR A 7 -34.18 -26.36 -18.26
CA THR A 7 -34.64 -25.10 -18.86
C THR A 7 -35.68 -25.38 -19.91
N VAL A 8 -36.82 -24.71 -19.81
CA VAL A 8 -37.97 -24.88 -20.73
C VAL A 8 -38.42 -23.52 -21.23
N PHE A 9 -38.82 -23.44 -22.50
CA PHE A 9 -39.39 -22.23 -23.09
C PHE A 9 -40.90 -22.45 -23.34
N TYR A 10 -41.66 -21.37 -23.22
CA TYR A 10 -43.09 -21.40 -23.46
C TYR A 10 -43.58 -19.99 -23.89
N VAL A 11 -44.70 -19.90 -24.54
CA VAL A 11 -45.33 -18.64 -24.97
C VAL A 11 -46.32 -18.14 -23.96
N ASN A 12 -46.40 -16.82 -23.77
CA ASN A 12 -47.37 -16.18 -22.92
C ASN A 12 -48.59 -15.71 -23.76
N GLY A 13 -49.59 -16.57 -23.88
CA GLY A 13 -50.79 -16.32 -24.70
C GLY A 13 -51.62 -15.12 -24.20
N SER A 14 -51.57 -14.76 -22.90
CA SER A 14 -52.30 -13.57 -22.38
C SER A 14 -51.77 -12.23 -22.89
N LYS A 15 -50.56 -12.25 -23.48
CA LYS A 15 -49.91 -11.07 -24.06
C LYS A 15 -49.85 -11.15 -25.59
N GLU A 16 -50.74 -11.90 -26.20
CA GLU A 16 -50.85 -12.00 -27.66
C GLU A 16 -51.28 -10.65 -28.26
N ARG A 17 -50.58 -10.25 -29.33
CA ARG A 17 -50.95 -9.08 -30.16
C ARG A 17 -50.74 -9.46 -31.64
N ASN A 18 -51.82 -9.35 -32.41
CA ASN A 18 -51.80 -9.63 -33.87
C ASN A 18 -51.19 -11.03 -34.22
N GLY A 19 -51.54 -12.04 -33.47
CA GLY A 19 -50.99 -13.42 -33.69
C GLY A 19 -49.56 -13.64 -33.24
N ILE A 20 -48.90 -12.63 -32.65
CA ILE A 20 -47.53 -12.70 -32.12
C ILE A 20 -47.59 -12.81 -30.61
N VAL A 21 -46.82 -13.77 -30.04
CA VAL A 21 -46.76 -14.03 -28.61
C VAL A 21 -45.33 -13.92 -28.09
N PRO A 22 -45.11 -13.31 -26.90
CA PRO A 22 -43.79 -13.26 -26.27
C PRO A 22 -43.41 -14.62 -25.71
N ILE A 23 -42.11 -14.93 -25.81
CA ILE A 23 -41.53 -16.18 -25.29
C ILE A 23 -40.97 -15.94 -23.90
N MET A 24 -41.31 -16.85 -22.99
CA MET A 24 -40.88 -16.90 -21.62
C MET A 24 -39.99 -18.13 -21.40
N GLY A 25 -38.97 -18.00 -20.54
CA GLY A 25 -38.13 -19.10 -20.07
C GLY A 25 -38.47 -19.47 -18.63
N ARG A 26 -38.36 -20.76 -18.30
CA ARG A 26 -38.47 -21.31 -16.96
C ARG A 26 -37.27 -22.19 -16.65
N VAL A 27 -36.58 -21.89 -15.57
CA VAL A 27 -35.52 -22.74 -15.00
C VAL A 27 -36.09 -23.49 -13.80
N THR A 28 -35.79 -24.78 -13.73
CA THR A 28 -36.16 -25.63 -12.59
C THR A 28 -34.89 -26.33 -12.06
N ILE A 29 -34.61 -26.17 -10.76
CA ILE A 29 -33.45 -26.75 -10.10
C ILE A 29 -33.91 -27.32 -8.73
N ASN A 30 -33.74 -28.60 -8.51
CA ASN A 30 -34.04 -29.28 -7.24
C ASN A 30 -35.41 -28.84 -6.64
N GLY A 31 -36.45 -28.76 -7.48
CA GLY A 31 -37.80 -28.37 -7.07
C GLY A 31 -38.04 -26.84 -7.01
N THR A 32 -37.02 -26.00 -7.04
CA THR A 32 -37.20 -24.55 -7.17
C THR A 32 -37.46 -24.14 -8.62
N ILE A 33 -38.28 -23.10 -8.81
CA ILE A 33 -38.70 -22.62 -10.14
C ILE A 33 -38.49 -21.10 -10.24
N ALA A 34 -37.90 -20.66 -11.34
CA ALA A 34 -37.80 -19.23 -11.66
C ALA A 34 -38.16 -18.99 -13.13
N GLN A 35 -38.90 -17.92 -13.39
CA GLN A 35 -39.34 -17.52 -14.73
C GLN A 35 -38.68 -16.21 -15.16
N PHE A 36 -38.48 -16.04 -16.46
CA PHE A 36 -37.89 -14.84 -17.04
C PHE A 36 -38.39 -14.60 -18.48
N SER A 37 -38.33 -13.36 -18.93
CA SER A 37 -38.61 -13.03 -20.34
C SER A 37 -37.40 -13.34 -21.20
N CYS A 38 -37.61 -14.05 -22.32
CA CYS A 38 -36.57 -14.29 -23.33
C CYS A 38 -36.28 -13.05 -24.18
N LYS A 39 -37.10 -11.99 -24.07
CA LYS A 39 -37.07 -10.79 -24.97
C LYS A 39 -37.14 -11.18 -26.45
N GLN A 40 -37.82 -12.28 -26.74
CA GLN A 40 -38.14 -12.79 -28.06
C GLN A 40 -39.65 -12.95 -28.17
N SER A 41 -40.12 -12.87 -29.40
CA SER A 41 -41.54 -13.11 -29.73
C SER A 41 -41.61 -14.04 -30.94
N VAL A 42 -42.74 -14.72 -31.10
CA VAL A 42 -42.94 -15.67 -32.19
C VAL A 42 -44.36 -15.65 -32.65
N THR A 43 -44.64 -15.90 -33.94
CA THR A 43 -45.96 -16.13 -34.47
C THR A 43 -46.54 -17.38 -33.82
N LYS A 44 -47.70 -17.25 -33.15
CA LYS A 44 -48.35 -18.33 -32.37
C LYS A 44 -48.56 -19.60 -33.17
N ALA A 45 -48.91 -19.49 -34.44
CA ALA A 45 -49.18 -20.60 -35.34
C ALA A 45 -47.98 -21.53 -35.58
N ILE A 46 -46.77 -21.03 -35.45
CA ILE A 46 -45.56 -21.83 -35.63
C ILE A 46 -44.93 -22.31 -34.33
N TRP A 47 -45.52 -22.03 -33.18
CA TRP A 47 -45.03 -22.50 -31.87
C TRP A 47 -45.46 -23.89 -31.53
N ASP A 48 -44.48 -24.79 -31.29
CA ASP A 48 -44.75 -26.12 -30.75
C ASP A 48 -44.60 -26.11 -29.22
N ALA A 49 -45.75 -26.24 -28.53
CA ALA A 49 -45.80 -26.27 -27.07
C ALA A 49 -45.17 -27.54 -26.47
N LYS A 50 -45.15 -28.68 -27.22
CA LYS A 50 -44.52 -29.94 -26.75
C LYS A 50 -43.02 -29.90 -26.96
N GLY A 51 -42.56 -29.42 -28.10
CA GLY A 51 -41.13 -29.26 -28.41
C GLY A 51 -40.48 -28.02 -27.73
N ASN A 52 -41.26 -27.09 -27.21
CA ASN A 52 -40.80 -25.84 -26.60
C ASN A 52 -39.97 -24.99 -27.54
N ARG A 53 -40.33 -24.93 -28.83
CA ARG A 53 -39.63 -24.22 -29.88
C ARG A 53 -40.52 -23.92 -31.10
N ALA A 54 -40.04 -23.07 -32.00
CA ALA A 54 -40.75 -22.79 -33.24
C ALA A 54 -40.56 -23.95 -34.24
N THR A 55 -41.61 -24.28 -35.00
CA THR A 55 -41.63 -25.35 -36.02
C THR A 55 -41.49 -24.73 -37.44
N GLY A 56 -41.07 -25.54 -38.38
CA GLY A 56 -40.95 -25.16 -39.78
C GLY A 56 -39.54 -24.66 -40.17
N LYS A 57 -39.39 -24.33 -41.47
CA LYS A 57 -38.11 -23.91 -42.06
C LYS A 57 -38.06 -22.39 -42.35
N SER A 58 -39.06 -21.63 -41.86
CA SER A 58 -39.11 -20.18 -42.04
C SER A 58 -37.91 -19.48 -41.42
N LYS A 59 -37.58 -18.29 -41.92
CA LYS A 59 -36.51 -17.46 -41.36
C LYS A 59 -36.78 -17.14 -39.90
N GLU A 60 -38.02 -16.80 -39.55
CA GLU A 60 -38.48 -16.53 -38.16
C GLU A 60 -38.24 -17.72 -37.24
N ALA A 61 -38.64 -18.95 -37.69
CA ALA A 61 -38.45 -20.15 -36.86
C ALA A 61 -36.96 -20.43 -36.59
N LYS A 62 -36.08 -20.23 -37.57
CA LYS A 62 -34.62 -20.41 -37.43
C LYS A 62 -34.02 -19.36 -36.48
N GLU A 63 -34.37 -18.09 -36.64
CA GLU A 63 -33.85 -17.00 -35.80
C GLU A 63 -34.29 -17.17 -34.31
N VAL A 64 -35.57 -17.45 -34.11
CA VAL A 64 -36.12 -17.70 -32.76
C VAL A 64 -35.43 -18.90 -32.12
N ASN A 65 -35.32 -20.04 -32.82
CA ASN A 65 -34.70 -21.25 -32.27
C ASN A 65 -33.22 -21.02 -31.96
N PHE A 66 -32.47 -20.32 -32.81
CA PHE A 66 -31.09 -19.96 -32.54
C PHE A 66 -30.96 -19.08 -31.28
N ALA A 67 -31.84 -18.10 -31.11
CA ALA A 67 -31.86 -17.25 -29.92
C ALA A 67 -32.17 -18.07 -28.65
N LEU A 68 -33.12 -19.01 -28.72
CA LEU A 68 -33.46 -19.89 -27.57
C LEU A 68 -32.31 -20.84 -27.20
N ASP A 69 -31.59 -21.38 -28.19
CA ASP A 69 -30.43 -22.25 -27.97
C ASP A 69 -29.28 -21.47 -27.32
N ASN A 70 -29.05 -20.21 -27.71
CA ASN A 70 -28.09 -19.32 -27.09
C ASN A 70 -28.47 -19.00 -25.64
N ILE A 71 -29.74 -18.69 -25.37
CA ILE A 71 -30.27 -18.44 -24.00
C ILE A 71 -30.04 -19.66 -23.13
N LYS A 72 -30.39 -20.86 -23.65
CA LYS A 72 -30.20 -22.11 -22.93
C LYS A 72 -28.73 -22.40 -22.57
N ALA A 73 -27.82 -22.14 -23.52
CA ALA A 73 -26.37 -22.27 -23.31
C ALA A 73 -25.86 -21.31 -22.23
N GLN A 74 -26.30 -20.04 -22.26
CA GLN A 74 -25.92 -19.07 -21.23
C GLN A 74 -26.43 -19.49 -19.83
N ILE A 75 -27.69 -19.91 -19.71
CA ILE A 75 -28.27 -20.40 -18.45
C ILE A 75 -27.50 -21.62 -17.94
N THR A 76 -27.15 -22.55 -18.81
CA THR A 76 -26.34 -23.71 -18.44
C THR A 76 -24.97 -23.31 -17.93
N LYS A 77 -24.31 -22.35 -18.57
CA LYS A 77 -23.02 -21.81 -18.14
C LYS A 77 -23.11 -21.13 -16.76
N HIS A 78 -24.17 -20.36 -16.51
CA HIS A 78 -24.40 -19.75 -15.20
C HIS A 78 -24.68 -20.80 -14.12
N TYR A 79 -25.44 -21.84 -14.43
CA TYR A 79 -25.70 -22.94 -13.50
C TYR A 79 -24.40 -23.67 -13.13
N GLN A 80 -23.58 -24.05 -14.11
CA GLN A 80 -22.28 -24.69 -13.85
C GLN A 80 -21.39 -23.81 -12.96
N ARG A 81 -21.24 -22.54 -13.31
CA ARG A 81 -20.41 -21.58 -12.53
C ARG A 81 -20.89 -21.41 -11.09
N LEU A 82 -22.20 -21.43 -10.85
CA LEU A 82 -22.76 -21.35 -9.49
C LEU A 82 -22.56 -22.68 -8.76
N SER A 83 -22.78 -23.82 -9.42
CA SER A 83 -22.59 -25.16 -8.83
C SER A 83 -21.14 -25.44 -8.42
N ASP A 84 -20.15 -24.83 -9.08
CA ASP A 84 -18.73 -24.95 -8.74
C ASP A 84 -18.35 -24.13 -7.49
N ARG A 85 -19.18 -23.16 -7.09
CA ARG A 85 -18.87 -22.19 -6.03
C ARG A 85 -19.79 -22.28 -4.81
N GLU A 86 -21.02 -22.69 -5.02
CA GLU A 86 -22.07 -22.65 -4.00
C GLU A 86 -22.47 -24.08 -3.61
N ALA A 87 -22.56 -24.33 -2.32
CA ALA A 87 -23.01 -25.61 -1.80
C ALA A 87 -24.48 -25.93 -2.16
N PHE A 88 -25.25 -24.90 -2.50
CA PHE A 88 -26.66 -25.03 -2.87
C PHE A 88 -27.03 -23.99 -3.94
N VAL A 89 -27.60 -24.43 -5.07
CA VAL A 89 -28.00 -23.59 -6.19
C VAL A 89 -29.51 -23.66 -6.38
N THR A 90 -30.17 -22.47 -6.42
CA THR A 90 -31.61 -22.36 -6.72
C THR A 90 -31.84 -21.85 -8.13
N ALA A 91 -33.05 -22.10 -8.67
CA ALA A 91 -33.48 -21.58 -9.97
C ALA A 91 -33.46 -20.06 -10.01
N GLU A 92 -33.75 -19.40 -8.88
CA GLU A 92 -33.70 -17.95 -8.75
C GLU A 92 -32.28 -17.39 -8.84
N MET A 93 -31.30 -18.03 -8.22
CA MET A 93 -29.88 -17.65 -8.33
C MET A 93 -29.42 -17.69 -9.79
N VAL A 94 -29.78 -18.74 -10.52
CA VAL A 94 -29.41 -18.89 -11.95
C VAL A 94 -30.10 -17.86 -12.82
N ARG A 95 -31.43 -17.63 -12.61
CA ARG A 95 -32.16 -16.55 -13.29
C ARG A 95 -31.53 -15.18 -13.06
N ASN A 96 -31.26 -14.87 -11.80
CA ASN A 96 -30.67 -13.57 -11.42
C ASN A 96 -29.28 -13.39 -12.04
N ALA A 97 -28.43 -14.44 -12.02
CA ALA A 97 -27.12 -14.41 -12.67
C ALA A 97 -27.22 -14.21 -14.20
N TYR A 98 -28.21 -14.86 -14.85
CA TYR A 98 -28.48 -14.69 -16.29
C TYR A 98 -29.00 -13.27 -16.62
N GLN A 99 -29.88 -12.71 -15.78
CA GLN A 99 -30.44 -11.38 -15.95
C GLN A 99 -29.55 -10.25 -15.42
N GLY A 100 -28.42 -10.59 -14.78
CA GLY A 100 -27.59 -9.60 -14.08
C GLY A 100 -28.24 -9.01 -12.83
N ILE A 101 -29.32 -9.63 -12.32
CA ILE A 101 -30.01 -9.21 -11.12
C ILE A 101 -29.31 -9.80 -9.91
N GLY A 102 -28.92 -8.93 -8.98
CA GLY A 102 -28.22 -9.36 -7.74
C GLY A 102 -26.73 -9.60 -7.88
N THR A 103 -26.15 -9.60 -9.06
CA THR A 103 -24.72 -9.32 -9.21
C THR A 103 -24.57 -7.82 -9.10
N GLU A 104 -24.47 -7.30 -7.87
CA GLU A 104 -23.80 -6.03 -7.68
C GLU A 104 -22.39 -6.19 -8.24
N TYR A 105 -22.22 -5.80 -9.51
CA TYR A 105 -20.89 -5.67 -10.07
C TYR A 105 -20.16 -4.68 -9.16
N GLU A 106 -19.25 -5.19 -8.35
CA GLU A 106 -18.44 -4.31 -7.54
C GLU A 106 -17.61 -3.46 -8.47
N THR A 107 -17.86 -2.16 -8.45
CA THR A 107 -17.10 -1.19 -9.21
C THR A 107 -15.87 -0.77 -8.41
N LEU A 108 -14.85 -0.30 -9.10
CA LEU A 108 -13.56 0.02 -8.48
C LEU A 108 -13.68 1.12 -7.43
N LEU A 109 -14.39 2.22 -7.74
CA LEU A 109 -14.53 3.32 -6.79
C LEU A 109 -15.43 2.95 -5.61
N ARG A 110 -16.47 2.14 -5.82
CA ARG A 110 -17.31 1.61 -4.74
C ARG A 110 -16.50 0.72 -3.79
N ALA A 111 -15.60 -0.11 -4.31
CA ALA A 111 -14.69 -0.91 -3.49
C ALA A 111 -13.74 -0.03 -2.68
N PHE A 112 -13.21 1.05 -3.28
CA PHE A 112 -12.43 2.05 -2.56
C PHE A 112 -13.23 2.71 -1.44
N ASP A 113 -14.47 3.12 -1.71
CA ASP A 113 -15.33 3.80 -0.73
C ASP A 113 -15.65 2.87 0.45
N LYS A 114 -15.89 1.59 0.19
CA LYS A 114 -16.12 0.57 1.21
C LYS A 114 -14.88 0.35 2.09
N GLU A 115 -13.70 0.21 1.47
CA GLU A 115 -12.44 0.07 2.21
C GLU A 115 -12.11 1.34 3.00
N ASN A 116 -12.30 2.53 2.43
CA ASN A 116 -12.10 3.80 3.10
C ASN A 116 -13.02 3.96 4.32
N ALA A 117 -14.28 3.54 4.22
CA ALA A 117 -15.23 3.56 5.34
C ALA A 117 -14.81 2.59 6.46
N ALA A 118 -14.33 1.39 6.10
CA ALA A 118 -13.79 0.41 7.06
C ALA A 118 -12.51 0.94 7.71
N PHE A 119 -11.62 1.56 6.92
CA PHE A 119 -10.37 2.14 7.40
C PHE A 119 -10.60 3.30 8.37
N ALA A 120 -11.59 4.16 8.08
CA ALA A 120 -11.95 5.32 8.93
C ALA A 120 -12.27 4.90 10.38
N LYS A 121 -12.96 3.77 10.57
CA LYS A 121 -13.33 3.21 11.89
C LYS A 121 -12.11 2.75 12.70
N ARG A 122 -10.97 2.54 12.06
CA ARG A 122 -9.72 2.01 12.63
C ARG A 122 -8.67 3.09 12.88
N VAL A 123 -8.87 4.32 12.36
CA VAL A 123 -7.96 5.45 12.56
C VAL A 123 -7.86 5.80 14.05
N GLY A 124 -6.63 5.89 14.55
CA GLY A 124 -6.34 6.16 15.97
C GLY A 124 -6.37 4.93 16.88
N LYS A 125 -6.81 3.76 16.36
CA LYS A 125 -6.75 2.48 17.08
C LYS A 125 -5.53 1.68 16.60
N ASP A 126 -5.59 1.13 15.41
CA ASP A 126 -4.55 0.29 14.79
C ASP A 126 -4.09 0.81 13.42
N ARG A 127 -4.64 1.95 12.96
CA ARG A 127 -4.31 2.58 11.68
C ARG A 127 -3.97 4.07 11.84
N ALA A 128 -2.90 4.48 11.15
CA ALA A 128 -2.45 5.86 11.18
C ALA A 128 -3.31 6.77 10.28
N LYS A 129 -3.63 7.98 10.76
CA LYS A 129 -4.39 9.01 10.02
C LYS A 129 -3.77 9.33 8.66
N ASN A 130 -2.43 9.38 8.57
CA ASN A 130 -1.74 9.67 7.31
C ASN A 130 -1.89 8.54 6.27
N THR A 131 -1.98 7.27 6.71
CA THR A 131 -2.27 6.16 5.81
C THR A 131 -3.70 6.25 5.27
N TYR A 132 -4.68 6.60 6.12
CA TYR A 132 -6.05 6.86 5.68
C TYR A 132 -6.15 7.98 4.65
N ARG A 133 -5.50 9.13 4.90
CA ARG A 133 -5.44 10.24 3.93
C ARG A 133 -4.87 9.80 2.58
N LYS A 134 -3.88 8.92 2.58
CA LYS A 134 -3.32 8.35 1.34
C LYS A 134 -4.37 7.57 0.55
N TYR A 135 -5.16 6.72 1.20
CA TYR A 135 -6.24 5.98 0.55
C TYR A 135 -7.29 6.90 -0.07
N LEU A 136 -7.68 7.97 0.63
CA LEU A 136 -8.59 9.00 0.10
C LEU A 136 -8.00 9.70 -1.13
N THR A 137 -6.72 10.04 -1.08
CA THR A 137 -6.02 10.68 -2.20
C THR A 137 -5.94 9.77 -3.41
N VAL A 138 -5.61 8.49 -3.22
CA VAL A 138 -5.55 7.50 -4.29
C VAL A 138 -6.92 7.28 -4.92
N ARG A 139 -7.96 7.16 -4.10
CA ARG A 139 -9.35 7.07 -4.58
C ARG A 139 -9.70 8.23 -5.51
N LYS A 140 -9.30 9.46 -5.14
CA LYS A 140 -9.51 10.64 -5.98
C LYS A 140 -8.76 10.53 -7.30
N TYR A 141 -7.46 10.20 -7.27
CA TYR A 141 -6.67 10.06 -8.50
C TYR A 141 -7.18 8.95 -9.42
N VAL A 142 -7.67 7.84 -8.87
CA VAL A 142 -8.28 6.76 -9.66
C VAL A 142 -9.58 7.26 -10.32
N ALA A 143 -10.42 8.02 -9.61
CA ALA A 143 -11.64 8.60 -10.18
C ALA A 143 -11.31 9.60 -11.30
N ASP A 144 -10.36 10.49 -11.08
CA ASP A 144 -9.90 11.47 -12.05
C ASP A 144 -9.31 10.78 -13.30
N PHE A 145 -8.54 9.70 -13.11
CA PHE A 145 -8.00 8.90 -14.19
C PHE A 145 -9.08 8.19 -15.02
N ILE A 146 -10.07 7.54 -14.37
CA ILE A 146 -11.20 6.89 -15.06
C ILE A 146 -11.95 7.91 -15.91
N LYS A 147 -12.20 9.10 -15.36
CA LYS A 147 -12.84 10.19 -16.09
C LYS A 147 -11.98 10.69 -17.26
N TYR A 148 -10.68 10.84 -17.04
CA TYR A 148 -9.71 11.30 -18.06
C TYR A 148 -9.61 10.33 -19.22
N GLN A 149 -9.33 9.06 -18.95
CA GLN A 149 -9.01 8.05 -19.96
C GLN A 149 -10.25 7.42 -20.58
N TYR A 150 -11.25 7.06 -19.78
CA TYR A 150 -12.39 6.26 -20.21
C TYR A 150 -13.70 7.07 -20.34
N LYS A 151 -13.72 8.34 -19.94
CA LYS A 151 -14.91 9.22 -19.96
C LYS A 151 -16.08 8.64 -19.18
N ARG A 152 -15.82 7.88 -18.13
CA ARG A 152 -16.79 7.23 -17.25
C ARG A 152 -16.69 7.76 -15.82
N SER A 153 -17.75 7.58 -15.02
CA SER A 153 -17.78 7.94 -13.60
C SER A 153 -17.19 6.84 -12.70
N ASP A 154 -17.20 5.58 -13.13
CA ASP A 154 -16.65 4.41 -12.45
C ASP A 154 -16.44 3.26 -13.44
N MET A 155 -15.82 2.17 -13.01
CA MET A 155 -15.45 1.02 -13.83
C MET A 155 -15.69 -0.30 -13.08
N SER A 156 -16.21 -1.31 -13.80
CA SER A 156 -16.38 -2.64 -13.22
C SER A 156 -15.02 -3.28 -12.90
N MET A 157 -14.92 -3.95 -11.74
CA MET A 157 -13.72 -4.71 -11.37
C MET A 157 -13.33 -5.78 -12.40
N ASN A 158 -14.30 -6.34 -13.15
CA ASN A 158 -14.06 -7.35 -14.18
C ASN A 158 -13.48 -6.79 -15.48
N GLU A 159 -13.56 -5.47 -15.68
CA GLU A 159 -12.98 -4.78 -16.84
C GLU A 159 -11.52 -4.38 -16.63
N LEU A 160 -10.99 -4.54 -15.39
CA LEU A 160 -9.63 -4.17 -15.09
C LEU A 160 -8.62 -5.09 -15.76
N THR A 161 -7.61 -4.50 -16.38
CA THR A 161 -6.49 -5.19 -17.04
C THR A 161 -5.16 -4.69 -16.47
N GLU A 162 -4.06 -5.35 -16.80
CA GLU A 162 -2.72 -4.84 -16.47
C GLU A 162 -2.45 -3.48 -17.12
N GLU A 163 -3.00 -3.26 -18.32
CA GLU A 163 -2.91 -1.97 -19.00
C GLU A 163 -3.52 -0.83 -18.19
N PHE A 164 -4.63 -1.08 -17.50
CA PHE A 164 -5.25 -0.08 -16.62
C PHE A 164 -4.27 0.48 -15.57
N ILE A 165 -3.54 -0.38 -14.85
CA ILE A 165 -2.60 0.09 -13.83
C ILE A 165 -1.37 0.75 -14.46
N ARG A 166 -0.92 0.29 -15.63
CA ARG A 166 0.16 0.92 -16.39
C ARG A 166 -0.20 2.34 -16.80
N ASP A 167 -1.38 2.51 -17.41
CA ASP A 167 -1.89 3.82 -17.85
C ASP A 167 -2.17 4.74 -16.67
N TYR A 168 -2.67 4.21 -15.55
CA TYR A 168 -2.82 4.96 -14.31
C TYR A 168 -1.49 5.52 -13.82
N CYS A 169 -0.43 4.73 -13.80
CA CYS A 169 0.91 5.18 -13.41
C CYS A 169 1.46 6.24 -14.38
N LEU A 170 1.22 6.08 -15.70
CA LEU A 170 1.59 7.08 -16.71
C LEU A 170 0.79 8.39 -16.54
N TYR A 171 -0.50 8.30 -16.25
CA TYR A 171 -1.34 9.46 -15.91
C TYR A 171 -0.79 10.21 -14.68
N LEU A 172 -0.45 9.49 -13.61
CA LEU A 172 0.15 10.10 -12.41
C LEU A 172 1.47 10.81 -12.72
N LYS A 173 2.28 10.25 -13.64
CA LYS A 173 3.55 10.84 -14.05
C LYS A 173 3.39 12.05 -14.97
N ASN A 174 2.60 11.90 -16.03
CA ASN A 174 2.59 12.84 -17.15
C ASN A 174 1.53 13.94 -16.99
N VAL A 175 0.39 13.62 -16.35
CA VAL A 175 -0.74 14.57 -16.20
C VAL A 175 -0.72 15.20 -14.80
N VAL A 176 -0.52 14.38 -13.75
CA VAL A 176 -0.49 14.89 -12.36
C VAL A 176 0.89 15.42 -11.98
N GLY A 177 1.97 15.00 -12.66
CA GLY A 177 3.33 15.47 -12.43
C GLY A 177 4.01 14.88 -11.19
N LEU A 178 3.66 13.65 -10.79
CA LEU A 178 4.22 13.02 -9.61
C LEU A 178 5.59 12.39 -9.87
N ALA A 179 6.46 12.46 -8.84
CA ALA A 179 7.71 11.72 -8.84
C ALA A 179 7.49 10.21 -8.72
N GLN A 180 8.43 9.41 -9.27
CA GLN A 180 8.36 7.95 -9.33
C GLN A 180 8.08 7.29 -7.95
N SER A 181 8.75 7.75 -6.89
CA SER A 181 8.51 7.26 -5.52
C SER A 181 7.10 7.54 -5.00
N SER A 182 6.46 8.64 -5.44
CA SER A 182 5.05 8.94 -5.12
C SER A 182 4.10 8.04 -5.91
N ILE A 183 4.40 7.77 -7.18
CA ILE A 183 3.63 6.85 -8.03
C ILE A 183 3.65 5.44 -7.41
N TRP A 184 4.83 4.95 -7.01
CA TRP A 184 4.96 3.69 -6.29
C TRP A 184 4.05 3.66 -5.05
N ILE A 185 4.12 4.68 -4.17
CA ILE A 185 3.31 4.77 -2.96
C ILE A 185 1.80 4.79 -3.28
N TYR A 186 1.39 5.45 -4.34
CA TYR A 186 -0.02 5.58 -4.72
C TYR A 186 -0.56 4.41 -5.55
N SER A 187 0.30 3.57 -6.10
CA SER A 187 -0.11 2.29 -6.70
C SER A 187 -0.51 1.24 -5.65
N ILE A 188 0.06 1.31 -4.43
CA ILE A 188 -0.15 0.30 -3.37
C ILE A 188 -1.63 0.17 -2.96
N PRO A 189 -2.39 1.25 -2.63
CA PRO A 189 -3.80 1.12 -2.29
C PRO A 189 -4.66 0.55 -3.41
N LEU A 190 -4.40 0.94 -4.67
CA LEU A 190 -5.10 0.41 -5.83
C LEU A 190 -4.85 -1.10 -5.98
N LYS A 191 -3.60 -1.54 -5.91
CA LYS A 191 -3.26 -2.97 -5.95
C LYS A 191 -3.88 -3.75 -4.79
N HIS A 192 -3.89 -3.18 -3.58
CA HIS A 192 -4.48 -3.80 -2.40
C HIS A 192 -5.98 -4.08 -2.59
N ILE A 193 -6.74 -3.09 -3.10
CA ILE A 193 -8.19 -3.24 -3.31
C ILE A 193 -8.50 -4.32 -4.34
N VAL A 194 -7.77 -4.34 -5.46
CA VAL A 194 -7.96 -5.35 -6.52
C VAL A 194 -7.53 -6.74 -6.04
N THR A 195 -6.46 -6.83 -5.28
CA THR A 195 -6.01 -8.09 -4.64
C THR A 195 -7.06 -8.61 -3.66
N ALA A 196 -7.62 -7.74 -2.81
CA ALA A 196 -8.69 -8.10 -1.88
C ALA A 196 -9.95 -8.56 -2.61
N ALA A 197 -10.32 -7.92 -3.73
CA ALA A 197 -11.44 -8.35 -4.56
C ALA A 197 -11.23 -9.76 -5.14
N HIS A 198 -10.01 -10.09 -5.54
CA HIS A 198 -9.67 -11.43 -6.02
C HIS A 198 -9.77 -12.48 -4.90
N TYR A 199 -9.15 -12.25 -3.74
CA TYR A 199 -9.22 -13.19 -2.61
C TYR A 199 -10.64 -13.40 -2.08
N ASN A 200 -11.50 -12.37 -2.19
CA ASN A 200 -12.91 -12.47 -1.83
C ASN A 200 -13.80 -13.05 -2.96
N GLY A 201 -13.22 -13.60 -4.03
CA GLY A 201 -13.93 -14.25 -5.12
C GLY A 201 -14.77 -13.33 -6.02
N LYS A 202 -14.58 -12.01 -5.92
CA LYS A 202 -15.33 -11.01 -6.70
C LYS A 202 -14.84 -10.87 -8.14
N ILE A 203 -13.56 -11.16 -8.36
CA ILE A 203 -12.94 -11.25 -9.68
C ILE A 203 -12.18 -12.59 -9.81
N PRO A 204 -12.19 -13.22 -11.00
CA PRO A 204 -11.60 -14.55 -11.17
C PRO A 204 -10.07 -14.57 -11.11
N ARG A 205 -9.42 -13.45 -11.42
CA ARG A 205 -7.96 -13.29 -11.39
C ARG A 205 -7.58 -11.87 -10.95
N ASN A 206 -6.40 -11.71 -10.37
CA ASN A 206 -5.84 -10.38 -10.10
C ASN A 206 -5.11 -9.88 -11.36
N PRO A 207 -5.65 -8.86 -12.08
CA PRO A 207 -5.02 -8.36 -13.30
C PRO A 207 -3.71 -7.59 -13.06
N PHE A 208 -3.43 -7.18 -11.80
CA PHE A 208 -2.25 -6.40 -11.43
C PHE A 208 -1.13 -7.25 -10.79
N ALA A 209 -1.29 -8.59 -10.77
CA ALA A 209 -0.35 -9.47 -10.06
C ALA A 209 1.09 -9.34 -10.56
N MET A 210 1.26 -9.25 -11.88
CA MET A 210 2.58 -9.21 -12.54
C MET A 210 3.12 -7.78 -12.73
N TYR A 211 2.31 -6.76 -12.52
CA TYR A 211 2.74 -5.38 -12.69
C TYR A 211 3.49 -4.88 -11.46
N HIS A 212 4.74 -4.50 -11.63
CA HIS A 212 5.57 -3.93 -10.58
C HIS A 212 5.83 -2.45 -10.85
N VAL A 213 5.80 -1.66 -9.80
CA VAL A 213 6.20 -0.25 -9.82
C VAL A 213 7.37 -0.14 -8.87
N ASP A 214 8.54 0.22 -9.37
CA ASP A 214 9.71 0.40 -8.54
C ASP A 214 9.81 1.83 -8.06
N PRO A 215 10.19 2.04 -6.78
CA PRO A 215 10.50 3.36 -6.28
C PRO A 215 11.81 3.86 -6.89
N ASP A 216 11.92 5.17 -7.00
CA ASP A 216 13.18 5.82 -7.37
C ASP A 216 14.19 5.63 -6.24
N HIS A 217 15.31 5.00 -6.50
CA HIS A 217 16.41 4.82 -5.55
C HIS A 217 17.26 6.08 -5.51
N LYS A 218 16.78 7.11 -4.80
CA LYS A 218 17.60 8.29 -4.53
C LYS A 218 18.53 8.01 -3.35
N GLU A 219 19.79 8.31 -3.54
CA GLU A 219 20.74 8.34 -2.44
C GLU A 219 20.27 9.33 -1.37
N ARG A 220 20.32 8.89 -0.13
CA ARG A 220 19.94 9.73 1.00
C ARG A 220 21.14 10.50 1.48
N GLU A 221 21.02 11.80 1.55
CA GLU A 221 22.08 12.65 2.07
C GLU A 221 22.25 12.42 3.58
N PHE A 222 23.49 12.56 4.01
CA PHE A 222 23.90 12.54 5.42
C PHE A 222 24.96 13.62 5.63
N LEU A 223 25.17 14.05 6.86
CA LEU A 223 26.24 14.96 7.23
C LEU A 223 27.48 14.16 7.67
N THR A 224 28.65 14.59 7.19
CA THR A 224 29.94 14.09 7.65
C THR A 224 30.22 14.59 9.07
N LEU A 225 31.24 14.04 9.73
CA LEU A 225 31.65 14.48 11.06
C LEU A 225 32.06 15.96 11.05
N ASP A 226 32.81 16.40 10.01
CA ASP A 226 33.24 17.80 9.87
C ASP A 226 32.04 18.74 9.73
N GLU A 227 31.06 18.39 8.88
CA GLU A 227 29.84 19.19 8.73
C GLU A 227 29.04 19.27 10.03
N LEU A 228 29.01 18.17 10.81
CA LEU A 228 28.36 18.15 12.13
C LEU A 228 29.14 19.02 13.15
N THR A 229 30.46 18.99 13.12
CA THR A 229 31.31 19.82 13.98
C THR A 229 31.04 21.29 13.72
N VAL A 230 31.13 21.76 12.47
CA VAL A 230 30.82 23.13 12.09
C VAL A 230 29.42 23.55 12.53
N MET A 231 28.43 22.66 12.33
CA MET A 231 27.03 22.90 12.71
C MET A 231 26.84 22.97 14.23
N THR A 232 27.65 22.25 15.00
CA THR A 232 27.58 22.22 16.46
C THR A 232 28.20 23.51 17.04
N GLU A 233 29.29 24.02 16.45
CA GLU A 233 30.08 25.12 16.96
C GLU A 233 29.56 26.52 16.56
N ILE A 234 28.72 26.59 15.49
CA ILE A 234 28.21 27.88 15.01
C ILE A 234 27.47 28.63 16.11
N LYS A 235 27.82 29.88 16.29
CA LYS A 235 27.15 30.82 17.20
C LYS A 235 25.85 31.32 16.55
N LEU A 236 24.75 31.20 17.25
CA LEU A 236 23.41 31.59 16.80
C LEU A 236 22.80 32.54 17.82
N GLU A 237 22.41 33.73 17.39
CA GLU A 237 21.75 34.73 18.24
C GLU A 237 20.26 34.42 18.47
N ASP A 238 19.57 33.84 17.43
CA ASP A 238 18.16 33.46 17.54
C ASP A 238 18.02 32.17 18.37
N PRO A 239 17.39 32.27 19.57
CA PRO A 239 17.20 31.11 20.45
C PRO A 239 16.41 29.97 19.79
N ASN A 240 15.50 30.29 18.88
CA ASN A 240 14.72 29.25 18.16
C ASN A 240 15.56 28.55 17.11
N MET A 241 16.50 29.23 16.47
CA MET A 241 17.46 28.58 15.56
C MET A 241 18.44 27.71 16.34
N ALA A 242 18.94 28.20 17.48
CA ALA A 242 19.81 27.46 18.37
C ALA A 242 19.11 26.18 18.87
N PHE A 243 17.87 26.28 19.30
CA PHE A 243 17.07 25.12 19.73
C PHE A 243 16.87 24.11 18.59
N ALA A 244 16.54 24.56 17.38
CA ALA A 244 16.35 23.66 16.24
C ALA A 244 17.66 22.95 15.84
N ARG A 245 18.80 23.68 15.90
CA ARG A 245 20.13 23.12 15.70
C ARG A 245 20.46 22.06 16.75
N ASP A 246 20.27 22.37 18.03
CA ASP A 246 20.57 21.45 19.13
C ASP A 246 19.71 20.19 19.09
N LEU A 247 18.42 20.30 18.77
CA LEU A 247 17.57 19.13 18.54
C LEU A 247 18.05 18.26 17.36
N PHE A 248 18.51 18.90 16.29
CA PHE A 248 19.06 18.17 15.14
C PHE A 248 20.35 17.45 15.51
N ILE A 249 21.26 18.12 16.22
CA ILE A 249 22.51 17.53 16.76
C ILE A 249 22.18 16.37 17.71
N PHE A 250 21.20 16.54 18.61
CA PHE A 250 20.71 15.45 19.46
C PHE A 250 20.28 14.24 18.62
N GLY A 251 19.53 14.46 17.54
CA GLY A 251 19.18 13.40 16.59
C GLY A 251 20.38 12.76 15.87
N CYS A 252 21.43 13.55 15.57
CA CYS A 252 22.67 13.06 14.96
C CYS A 252 23.52 12.19 15.90
N TRP A 253 23.39 12.37 17.21
CA TRP A 253 24.14 11.60 18.22
C TRP A 253 23.33 10.46 18.86
N THR A 254 22.02 10.41 18.61
CA THR A 254 21.15 9.36 19.18
C THR A 254 20.47 8.48 18.12
N GLY A 255 20.40 8.92 16.87
CA GLY A 255 19.66 8.22 15.81
C GLY A 255 18.15 8.20 16.02
N ILE A 256 17.62 8.89 17.04
CA ILE A 256 16.19 8.89 17.39
C ILE A 256 15.42 9.75 16.38
N SER A 257 14.22 9.32 16.00
CA SER A 257 13.40 10.10 15.06
C SER A 257 12.74 11.29 15.74
N PHE A 258 12.39 12.33 14.95
CA PHE A 258 11.76 13.54 15.45
C PHE A 258 10.57 13.30 16.38
N ILE A 259 9.67 12.42 15.97
CA ILE A 259 8.46 12.16 16.75
C ILE A 259 8.75 11.40 18.05
N ASP A 260 9.76 10.53 18.02
CA ASP A 260 10.19 9.81 19.22
C ASP A 260 10.89 10.78 20.19
N ILE A 261 11.76 11.71 19.69
CA ILE A 261 12.37 12.77 20.52
C ILE A 261 11.30 13.68 21.13
N LYS A 262 10.31 14.06 20.36
CA LYS A 262 9.20 14.90 20.83
C LYS A 262 8.45 14.28 21.99
N ASN A 263 8.35 12.96 22.04
CA ASN A 263 7.62 12.22 23.07
C ASN A 263 8.50 11.74 24.23
N LEU A 264 9.82 12.02 24.20
CA LEU A 264 10.68 11.65 25.33
C LEU A 264 10.33 12.40 26.59
N THR A 265 10.28 11.65 27.70
CA THR A 265 10.11 12.15 29.08
C THR A 265 11.31 11.77 29.93
N GLU A 266 11.38 12.26 31.16
CA GLU A 266 12.42 11.85 32.13
C GLU A 266 12.36 10.35 32.42
N ASP A 267 11.18 9.77 32.47
CA ASP A 267 10.98 8.31 32.68
C ASP A 267 11.64 7.44 31.59
N ASN A 268 11.98 8.03 30.44
CA ASN A 268 12.71 7.32 29.39
C ASN A 268 14.22 7.29 29.63
N ILE A 269 14.73 8.01 30.63
CA ILE A 269 16.16 8.00 31.00
C ILE A 269 16.36 7.00 32.14
N SER A 270 17.19 6.01 31.92
CA SER A 270 17.52 4.96 32.89
C SER A 270 19.03 4.87 33.08
N MET A 271 19.48 4.66 34.30
CA MET A 271 20.91 4.36 34.56
C MET A 271 21.16 2.87 34.38
N ILE A 272 22.02 2.53 33.39
CA ILE A 272 22.41 1.15 33.08
C ILE A 272 23.95 1.09 33.15
N ASN A 273 24.47 0.24 34.02
CA ASN A 273 25.91 0.09 34.26
C ASN A 273 26.64 1.43 34.50
N GLY A 274 26.04 2.29 35.33
CA GLY A 274 26.60 3.59 35.69
C GLY A 274 26.55 4.67 34.64
N ALA A 275 25.90 4.43 33.48
CA ALA A 275 25.74 5.39 32.40
C ALA A 275 24.26 5.67 32.12
N PRO A 276 23.91 6.89 31.67
CA PRO A 276 22.54 7.23 31.27
C PRO A 276 22.19 6.65 29.91
N TRP A 277 21.01 6.04 29.80
CA TRP A 277 20.46 5.47 28.59
C TRP A 277 19.05 5.99 28.33
N ILE A 278 18.70 6.21 27.07
CA ILE A 278 17.30 6.34 26.67
C ILE A 278 16.76 4.93 26.39
N VAL A 279 15.66 4.58 27.08
CA VAL A 279 14.92 3.33 26.89
C VAL A 279 13.48 3.70 26.50
N SER A 280 13.06 3.37 25.30
CA SER A 280 11.74 3.76 24.80
C SER A 280 11.27 2.82 23.68
N LYS A 281 10.10 3.11 23.10
CA LYS A 281 9.53 2.38 21.96
C LYS A 281 9.26 3.33 20.82
N ARG A 282 9.50 2.86 19.59
CA ARG A 282 9.19 3.61 18.38
C ARG A 282 7.70 3.87 18.27
N GLN A 283 7.28 5.11 18.15
CA GLN A 283 5.86 5.46 17.98
C GLN A 283 5.27 4.85 16.69
N LYS A 284 6.07 4.76 15.62
CA LYS A 284 5.58 4.25 14.33
C LYS A 284 5.38 2.74 14.30
N THR A 285 6.21 1.96 15.02
CA THR A 285 6.29 0.50 14.88
C THR A 285 6.09 -0.26 16.18
N GLY A 286 6.10 0.44 17.33
CA GLY A 286 6.06 -0.18 18.66
C GLY A 286 7.34 -0.91 19.07
N VAL A 287 8.36 -0.95 18.19
CA VAL A 287 9.63 -1.66 18.43
C VAL A 287 10.38 -0.95 19.56
N PRO A 288 10.81 -1.68 20.60
CA PRO A 288 11.65 -1.11 21.66
C PRO A 288 13.03 -0.76 21.11
N PHE A 289 13.59 0.32 21.61
CA PHE A 289 14.97 0.72 21.38
C PHE A 289 15.61 1.24 22.65
N GLN A 290 16.93 1.14 22.72
CA GLN A 290 17.72 1.72 23.78
C GLN A 290 19.02 2.26 23.20
N ILE A 291 19.45 3.41 23.72
CA ILE A 291 20.68 4.06 23.30
C ILE A 291 21.38 4.73 24.48
N LYS A 292 22.68 4.51 24.58
CA LYS A 292 23.54 5.18 25.57
C LYS A 292 23.62 6.66 25.23
N LEU A 293 23.40 7.52 26.18
CA LEU A 293 23.61 8.95 26.03
C LEU A 293 25.09 9.27 26.20
N MET A 294 25.64 9.86 25.15
CA MET A 294 27.00 10.42 25.14
C MET A 294 26.95 11.86 25.70
N ASP A 295 28.11 12.50 25.86
CA ASP A 295 28.24 13.82 26.48
C ASP A 295 27.44 14.90 25.77
N ILE A 296 27.47 14.98 24.44
CA ILE A 296 26.75 16.00 23.65
C ILE A 296 25.21 15.92 23.86
N PRO A 297 24.56 14.77 23.69
CA PRO A 297 23.15 14.62 24.04
C PRO A 297 22.82 15.01 25.51
N MET A 298 23.68 14.65 26.45
CA MET A 298 23.46 15.00 27.86
C MET A 298 23.54 16.51 28.09
N GLN A 299 24.53 17.21 27.51
CA GLN A 299 24.65 18.66 27.56
C GLN A 299 23.42 19.35 26.95
N ILE A 300 22.89 18.81 25.85
CA ILE A 300 21.67 19.35 25.23
C ILE A 300 20.46 19.17 26.16
N ILE A 301 20.29 17.99 26.77
CA ILE A 301 19.20 17.74 27.72
C ILE A 301 19.27 18.73 28.89
N GLU A 302 20.44 18.95 29.48
CA GLU A 302 20.62 19.84 30.62
C GLU A 302 20.42 21.32 30.24
N ARG A 303 20.90 21.73 29.06
CA ARG A 303 20.72 23.11 28.54
C ARG A 303 19.23 23.50 28.47
N TYR A 304 18.36 22.59 28.08
CA TYR A 304 16.93 22.88 27.91
C TYR A 304 16.06 22.46 29.09
N LYS A 305 16.63 21.99 30.18
CA LYS A 305 15.91 21.52 31.38
C LYS A 305 15.02 22.61 31.96
N ALA A 306 15.53 23.83 32.10
CA ALA A 306 14.77 24.96 32.68
C ALA A 306 13.61 25.43 31.76
N PHE A 307 13.60 25.06 30.48
CA PHE A 307 12.57 25.47 29.53
C PHE A 307 11.50 24.42 29.30
N ARG A 308 11.52 23.33 30.05
CA ARG A 308 10.56 22.24 29.94
C ARG A 308 9.15 22.66 30.35
N LYS A 309 8.17 22.14 29.61
CA LYS A 309 6.75 22.25 29.95
C LYS A 309 6.15 20.85 30.09
N GLY A 310 5.66 20.53 31.27
CA GLY A 310 5.16 19.19 31.58
C GLY A 310 6.29 18.15 31.72
N SER A 311 6.00 16.88 31.40
CA SER A 311 6.93 15.75 31.56
C SER A 311 7.92 15.56 30.41
N HIS A 312 7.78 16.28 29.29
CA HIS A 312 8.64 16.10 28.12
C HIS A 312 10.04 16.70 28.32
N LEU A 313 11.07 16.00 27.79
CA LEU A 313 12.46 16.49 27.83
C LEU A 313 12.65 17.79 27.06
N PHE A 314 11.91 17.97 25.97
CA PHE A 314 12.00 19.14 25.09
C PHE A 314 10.61 19.69 24.75
N ASN A 315 10.47 21.01 24.75
CA ASN A 315 9.24 21.66 24.31
C ASN A 315 9.26 21.86 22.79
N ILE A 316 8.95 20.81 22.02
CA ILE A 316 9.08 20.78 20.56
C ILE A 316 7.77 21.16 19.88
N GLY A 317 7.82 22.17 19.00
CA GLY A 317 6.73 22.58 18.12
C GLY A 317 6.48 21.61 16.95
N ASN A 318 6.09 22.15 15.81
CA ASN A 318 5.87 21.33 14.61
C ASN A 318 7.16 21.08 13.82
N LEU A 319 7.21 19.96 13.09
CA LEU A 319 8.37 19.55 12.30
C LEU A 319 8.73 20.54 11.17
N ASP A 320 7.73 21.16 10.53
CA ASP A 320 7.97 22.05 9.40
C ASP A 320 8.73 23.32 9.85
N SER A 321 8.37 23.85 11.01
CA SER A 321 9.07 24.99 11.61
C SER A 321 10.53 24.65 11.97
N ILE A 322 10.75 23.48 12.57
CA ILE A 322 12.10 22.98 12.88
C ILE A 322 12.90 22.78 11.59
N ASN A 323 12.34 22.13 10.58
CA ASN A 323 13.01 21.92 9.30
C ASN A 323 13.39 23.25 8.60
N LYS A 324 12.54 24.28 8.66
CA LYS A 324 12.86 25.60 8.09
C LYS A 324 14.09 26.23 8.77
N ARG A 325 14.17 26.10 10.10
CA ARG A 325 15.32 26.63 10.87
C ARG A 325 16.60 25.83 10.61
N ILE A 326 16.52 24.49 10.63
CA ILE A 326 17.66 23.61 10.33
C ILE A 326 18.26 23.93 8.95
N LYS A 327 17.42 24.15 7.93
CA LYS A 327 17.89 24.53 6.59
C LYS A 327 18.66 25.86 6.60
N LYS A 328 18.19 26.85 7.37
CA LYS A 328 18.88 28.13 7.50
C LYS A 328 20.23 27.94 8.19
N VAL A 329 20.28 27.20 9.29
CA VAL A 329 21.54 26.92 10.00
C VAL A 329 22.51 26.16 9.09
N ALA A 330 22.09 25.13 8.37
CA ALA A 330 22.92 24.41 7.43
C ALA A 330 23.50 25.34 6.33
N ALA A 331 22.69 26.24 5.79
CA ALA A 331 23.16 27.27 4.83
C ALA A 331 24.21 28.22 5.42
N MET A 332 24.03 28.65 6.68
CA MET A 332 25.01 29.46 7.40
C MET A 332 26.33 28.72 7.64
N CYS A 333 26.28 27.41 7.78
CA CYS A 333 27.45 26.53 7.88
C CYS A 333 28.08 26.19 6.51
N GLY A 334 27.60 26.72 5.40
CA GLY A 334 28.11 26.40 4.05
C GLY A 334 27.73 25.01 3.55
N ILE A 335 26.80 24.29 4.24
CA ILE A 335 26.37 22.96 3.88
C ILE A 335 25.41 23.02 2.70
N LYS A 336 25.84 22.50 1.53
CA LYS A 336 25.05 22.54 0.28
C LYS A 336 24.00 21.41 0.20
N LYS A 337 24.08 20.41 1.09
CA LYS A 337 23.17 19.27 1.15
C LYS A 337 21.76 19.70 1.57
N ARG A 338 20.73 18.99 1.09
CA ARG A 338 19.34 19.24 1.48
C ARG A 338 19.07 18.69 2.89
N VAL A 339 19.31 19.49 3.90
CA VAL A 339 19.13 19.08 5.30
C VAL A 339 17.66 19.16 5.72
N SER A 340 17.17 18.09 6.33
CA SER A 340 15.90 18.02 7.08
C SER A 340 16.14 17.25 8.36
N PHE A 341 15.22 17.30 9.33
CA PHE A 341 15.41 16.58 10.59
C PHE A 341 15.69 15.09 10.41
N HIS A 342 15.11 14.47 9.38
CA HIS A 342 15.35 13.04 9.10
C HIS A 342 16.81 12.74 8.71
N VAL A 343 17.53 13.71 8.17
CA VAL A 343 18.96 13.59 7.85
C VAL A 343 19.78 13.32 9.12
N SER A 344 19.39 13.84 10.29
CA SER A 344 20.09 13.56 11.55
C SER A 344 20.22 12.07 11.81
N ARG A 345 19.12 11.33 11.65
CA ARG A 345 19.10 9.88 11.82
C ARG A 345 19.91 9.15 10.75
N HIS A 346 19.93 9.65 9.50
CA HIS A 346 20.77 9.10 8.44
C HIS A 346 22.24 9.32 8.76
N SER A 347 22.61 10.52 9.19
CA SER A 347 23.99 10.85 9.60
C SER A 347 24.46 9.96 10.74
N TRP A 348 23.63 9.79 11.78
CA TRP A 348 23.96 8.86 12.87
C TRP A 348 24.19 7.42 12.36
N ALA A 349 23.31 6.93 11.49
CA ALA A 349 23.41 5.55 10.99
C ALA A 349 24.67 5.33 10.15
N VAL A 350 24.99 6.28 9.26
CA VAL A 350 26.19 6.21 8.41
C VAL A 350 27.43 6.31 9.26
N LEU A 351 27.55 7.30 10.16
CA LEU A 351 28.69 7.47 11.05
C LEU A 351 28.90 6.27 11.97
N ALA A 352 27.82 5.73 12.57
CA ALA A 352 27.92 4.54 13.41
C ALA A 352 28.49 3.33 12.64
N LEU A 353 28.07 3.11 11.40
CA LEU A 353 28.62 2.06 10.54
C LEU A 353 30.07 2.35 10.11
N GLU A 354 30.37 3.59 9.77
CA GLU A 354 31.71 4.03 9.35
C GLU A 354 32.72 3.85 10.47
N TYR A 355 32.33 4.17 11.72
CA TYR A 355 33.17 3.98 12.91
C TYR A 355 33.07 2.57 13.53
N GLY A 356 32.65 1.57 12.74
CA GLY A 356 32.78 0.14 13.08
C GLY A 356 31.66 -0.45 13.92
N MET A 357 30.54 0.27 14.17
CA MET A 357 29.41 -0.34 14.84
C MET A 357 28.76 -1.40 13.95
N PRO A 358 28.53 -2.65 14.44
CA PRO A 358 27.87 -3.69 13.66
C PRO A 358 26.48 -3.27 13.21
N ILE A 359 26.10 -3.66 11.99
CA ILE A 359 24.82 -3.27 11.38
C ILE A 359 23.62 -3.75 12.19
N GLU A 360 23.75 -4.89 12.88
CA GLU A 360 22.72 -5.44 13.78
C GLU A 360 22.49 -4.51 14.96
N SER A 361 23.55 -3.97 15.55
CA SER A 361 23.50 -3.00 16.66
C SER A 361 22.88 -1.70 16.18
N VAL A 362 23.28 -1.19 15.02
CA VAL A 362 22.69 0.00 14.39
C VAL A 362 21.20 -0.22 14.13
N SER A 363 20.81 -1.38 13.57
CA SER A 363 19.41 -1.73 13.28
C SER A 363 18.57 -1.76 14.56
N LYS A 364 19.09 -2.34 15.64
CA LYS A 364 18.43 -2.43 16.94
C LYS A 364 18.23 -1.05 17.59
N ILE A 365 19.28 -0.22 17.60
CA ILE A 365 19.22 1.16 18.13
C ILE A 365 18.21 2.00 17.32
N LEU A 366 18.23 1.85 15.99
CA LEU A 366 17.25 2.50 15.14
C LEU A 366 15.82 1.94 15.31
N GLY A 367 15.62 0.80 15.96
CA GLY A 367 14.32 0.16 16.10
C GLY A 367 13.73 -0.25 14.75
N HIS A 368 14.55 -0.81 13.86
CA HIS A 368 14.09 -1.39 12.60
C HIS A 368 13.58 -2.83 12.84
N THR A 369 12.44 -3.17 12.26
CA THR A 369 11.90 -4.55 12.29
C THR A 369 12.60 -5.48 11.31
N ASN A 370 13.26 -4.92 10.28
CA ASN A 370 13.99 -5.65 9.26
C ASN A 370 15.33 -4.96 9.02
N ILE A 371 16.41 -5.73 9.06
CA ILE A 371 17.77 -5.25 8.85
C ILE A 371 18.01 -4.65 7.46
N THR A 372 17.24 -5.09 6.44
CA THR A 372 17.29 -4.53 5.09
C THR A 372 17.01 -3.03 5.08
N THR A 373 16.23 -2.52 6.06
CA THR A 373 16.01 -1.08 6.23
C THR A 373 17.28 -0.35 6.67
N THR A 374 18.22 -1.04 7.32
CA THR A 374 19.51 -0.50 7.76
C THR A 374 20.57 -0.62 6.66
N GLN A 375 20.46 -1.62 5.80
CA GLN A 375 21.40 -1.85 4.69
C GLN A 375 21.48 -0.67 3.70
N ILE A 376 20.44 0.17 3.63
CA ILE A 376 20.46 1.40 2.83
C ILE A 376 21.57 2.40 3.28
N TYR A 377 22.06 2.27 4.52
CA TYR A 377 23.16 3.08 5.08
C TYR A 377 24.52 2.40 4.95
N ALA A 378 24.53 1.09 4.72
CA ALA A 378 25.74 0.28 4.64
C ALA A 378 26.42 0.42 3.25
N LYS A 379 26.73 1.67 2.84
CA LYS A 379 27.68 1.89 1.75
C LYS A 379 29.06 1.60 2.30
N VAL A 380 29.69 0.53 1.80
CA VAL A 380 31.09 0.24 2.10
C VAL A 380 31.92 1.31 1.41
N THR A 381 32.36 2.31 2.17
CA THR A 381 33.35 3.28 1.67
C THR A 381 34.71 2.62 1.65
N SER A 382 35.62 3.11 0.78
CA SER A 382 37.03 2.63 0.77
C SER A 382 37.65 2.81 2.15
N THR A 383 37.34 3.87 2.86
CA THR A 383 37.78 4.14 4.24
C THR A 383 37.33 3.08 5.22
N LYS A 384 36.05 2.65 5.13
CA LYS A 384 35.54 1.57 5.99
C LYS A 384 36.20 0.24 5.66
N LEU A 385 36.38 -0.07 4.38
CA LEU A 385 37.01 -1.30 3.95
C LEU A 385 38.48 -1.37 4.45
N ASP A 386 39.22 -0.28 4.33
CA ASP A 386 40.60 -0.16 4.83
C ASP A 386 40.65 -0.33 6.35
N HIS A 387 39.75 0.31 7.08
CA HIS A 387 39.65 0.13 8.53
C HIS A 387 39.34 -1.32 8.92
N ASP A 388 38.35 -1.94 8.30
CA ASP A 388 37.92 -3.30 8.59
C ASP A 388 39.06 -4.31 8.29
N ILE A 389 39.79 -4.13 7.18
CA ILE A 389 40.96 -4.91 6.82
C ILE A 389 42.11 -4.72 7.86
N SER A 390 42.38 -3.48 8.27
CA SER A 390 43.40 -3.17 9.27
C SER A 390 43.09 -3.82 10.64
N VAL A 391 41.81 -3.78 11.05
CA VAL A 391 41.35 -4.47 12.27
C VAL A 391 41.50 -5.99 12.13
N PHE A 392 41.11 -6.53 10.98
CA PHE A 392 41.29 -7.96 10.68
C PHE A 392 42.80 -8.35 10.73
N GLU A 393 43.67 -7.62 10.04
CA GLU A 393 45.11 -7.86 10.07
C GLU A 393 45.67 -7.85 11.49
N SER A 394 45.31 -6.84 12.30
CA SER A 394 45.78 -6.74 13.68
C SER A 394 45.40 -7.95 14.54
N ARG A 395 44.20 -8.51 14.31
CA ARG A 395 43.72 -9.69 15.05
C ARG A 395 44.37 -11.01 14.63
N ILE A 396 44.73 -11.17 13.34
CA ILE A 396 45.32 -12.42 12.84
C ILE A 396 46.85 -12.42 12.84
N LYS A 397 47.50 -11.25 12.99
CA LYS A 397 48.96 -11.08 12.92
C LYS A 397 49.72 -12.00 13.85
N GLY A 398 49.15 -12.41 15.01
CA GLY A 398 49.71 -13.37 15.93
C GLY A 398 49.41 -14.85 15.62
N HIS A 399 48.58 -15.11 14.60
CA HIS A 399 48.15 -16.47 14.22
C HIS A 399 48.58 -16.87 12.80
N LEU A 400 49.23 -15.95 12.06
CA LEU A 400 49.73 -16.27 10.72
C LEU A 400 50.99 -17.11 10.82
N PRO A 401 51.10 -18.26 10.13
CA PRO A 401 52.32 -18.99 10.03
C PRO A 401 53.36 -18.13 9.30
N ALA A 402 54.61 -18.15 9.79
CA ALA A 402 55.73 -17.55 9.06
C ALA A 402 55.83 -18.21 7.68
N MET A 403 55.69 -17.43 6.61
CA MET A 403 55.97 -17.91 5.26
C MET A 403 57.46 -18.27 5.26
N GLY A 404 57.78 -19.57 5.22
CA GLY A 404 59.14 -20.03 5.05
C GLY A 404 59.77 -19.35 3.85
N GLY A 405 60.92 -18.74 4.04
CA GLY A 405 61.62 -18.01 2.99
C GLY A 405 61.76 -18.87 1.76
N MET A 406 61.33 -18.37 0.62
CA MET A 406 61.80 -18.88 -0.66
C MET A 406 63.27 -18.48 -0.77
N ALA A 407 64.17 -19.48 -0.60
CA ALA A 407 65.57 -19.37 -0.93
C ALA A 407 65.76 -19.37 -2.45
#